data_43c4e0bb2982b7675104ca2af8ac8471
#
_entry.id   43c4e0bb2982b7675104ca2af8ac8471
#
_cell.length_a   1.000
_cell.length_b   1.000
_cell.length_c   1.000
_cell.angle_alpha   90.00
_cell.angle_beta   90.00
_cell.angle_gamma   90.00
#
_symmetry.space_group_name_H-M   'P 1'
#
loop_
_entity.id
_entity.type
_entity.pdbx_description
1 polymer ?
#
loop_
_entity_poly.entity_id
_entity_poly.type
_entity_poly.pdbx_seq_one_letter_code
_entity_poly.pdbx_strand_id
1 'polypeptide(L)'
;VRVGIINREGTGLILKFKEHMPELAKLMPWADRYHQSVSDGEELKQTMVDVDLVALTGDYAQCRGAITTAQNLPNNDKLSIKTGGGHRNAYHRQVRKSVDVERNRKLLEKLVAPELHRYFDLEADHLFVIGHENGHSLGPDNEYQRALGLHRSTIEEEKADTVSIAFMPEYVKA
;
A
#
# COMPACT_ATOMS: atom_id res chain seq x y z
N VAL A 1 10.71 -4.49 -16.49
CA VAL A 1 11.25 -3.16 -16.11
C VAL A 1 10.13 -2.14 -16.17
N ARG A 2 10.08 -1.25 -15.19
CA ARG A 2 9.19 -0.09 -15.14
C ARG A 2 10.04 1.17 -15.10
N VAL A 3 9.66 2.16 -15.88
CA VAL A 3 10.25 3.50 -15.85
C VAL A 3 9.13 4.49 -15.58
N GLY A 4 9.31 5.32 -14.58
CA GLY A 4 8.34 6.33 -14.17
C GLY A 4 9.00 7.65 -13.82
N ILE A 5 8.26 8.72 -13.97
CA ILE A 5 8.64 10.06 -13.51
C ILE A 5 8.00 10.31 -12.16
N ILE A 6 8.79 10.67 -11.17
CA ILE A 6 8.31 10.94 -9.81
C ILE A 6 7.44 12.21 -9.82
N ASN A 7 6.23 12.08 -9.33
CA ASN A 7 5.37 13.21 -9.01
C ASN A 7 5.69 13.70 -7.59
N ARG A 8 6.20 14.93 -7.47
CA ARG A 8 6.67 15.47 -6.20
C ARG A 8 5.54 15.79 -5.22
N GLU A 9 4.43 16.29 -5.72
CA GLU A 9 3.27 16.66 -4.90
C GLU A 9 2.64 15.41 -4.26
N GLY A 10 2.29 14.41 -5.09
CA GLY A 10 1.75 13.15 -4.60
C GLY A 10 2.71 12.39 -3.69
N THR A 11 4.02 12.45 -3.99
CA THR A 11 5.05 11.87 -3.11
C THR A 11 5.08 12.55 -1.74
N GLY A 12 4.89 13.87 -1.68
CA GLY A 12 4.84 14.60 -0.41
C GLY A 12 3.73 14.11 0.53
N LEU A 13 2.56 13.82 -0.01
CA LEU A 13 1.46 13.22 0.77
C LEU A 13 1.84 11.83 1.30
N ILE A 14 2.42 10.99 0.46
CA ILE A 14 2.81 9.63 0.82
C ILE A 14 3.89 9.62 1.92
N LEU A 15 4.83 10.56 1.87
CA LEU A 15 5.89 10.68 2.87
C LEU A 15 5.37 11.02 4.27
N LYS A 16 4.26 11.72 4.39
CA LYS A 16 3.61 11.93 5.69
C LYS A 16 3.20 10.61 6.35
N PHE A 17 2.66 9.68 5.58
CA PHE A 17 2.35 8.33 6.11
C PHE A 17 3.60 7.63 6.61
N LYS A 18 4.70 7.72 5.86
CA LYS A 18 5.97 7.10 6.25
C LYS A 18 6.46 7.58 7.61
N GLU A 19 6.32 8.87 7.90
CA GLU A 19 6.76 9.46 9.16
C GLU A 19 5.97 8.89 10.36
N HIS A 20 4.72 8.48 10.16
CA HIS A 20 3.87 7.91 11.20
C HIS A 20 3.98 6.39 11.36
N MET A 21 4.68 5.69 10.45
CA MET A 21 4.77 4.23 10.49
C MET A 21 5.28 3.65 11.81
N PRO A 22 6.29 4.22 12.50
CA PRO A 22 6.75 3.70 13.80
C PRO A 22 5.70 3.81 14.90
N GLU A 23 4.82 4.82 14.83
CA GLU A 23 3.73 4.99 15.78
C GLU A 23 2.61 3.99 15.50
N LEU A 24 2.26 3.81 14.23
CA LEU A 24 1.27 2.83 13.80
C LEU A 24 1.70 1.39 14.16
N ALA A 25 2.99 1.09 14.05
CA ALA A 25 3.53 -0.20 14.45
C ALA A 25 3.26 -0.51 15.94
N LYS A 26 3.30 0.50 16.81
CA LYS A 26 2.98 0.34 18.24
C LYS A 26 1.50 0.09 18.50
N LEU A 27 0.64 0.54 17.60
CA LEU A 27 -0.81 0.36 17.70
C LEU A 27 -1.29 -1.00 17.16
N MET A 28 -0.40 -1.77 16.53
CA MET A 28 -0.74 -3.10 16.05
C MET A 28 -1.12 -4.02 17.22
N PRO A 29 -2.11 -4.92 17.05
CA PRO A 29 -2.47 -5.87 18.08
C PRO A 29 -1.26 -6.70 18.54
N TRP A 30 -1.03 -6.78 19.84
CA TRP A 30 0.09 -7.53 20.46
C TRP A 30 1.49 -7.11 19.95
N ALA A 31 1.68 -5.84 19.62
CA ALA A 31 2.94 -5.29 19.09
C ALA A 31 4.16 -5.59 19.99
N ASP A 32 3.93 -5.81 21.29
CA ASP A 32 4.94 -6.20 22.27
C ASP A 32 5.40 -7.66 22.21
N ARG A 33 4.72 -8.49 21.40
CA ARG A 33 4.95 -9.94 21.33
C ARG A 33 5.73 -10.41 20.11
N TYR A 34 6.03 -9.51 19.19
CA TYR A 34 6.76 -9.81 17.97
C TYR A 34 7.59 -8.61 17.51
N HIS A 35 8.61 -8.92 16.71
CA HIS A 35 9.43 -7.91 16.09
C HIS A 35 8.74 -7.34 14.83
N GLN A 36 8.89 -6.03 14.64
CA GLN A 36 8.45 -5.31 13.44
C GLN A 36 9.62 -4.47 12.94
N SER A 37 10.09 -4.74 11.72
CA SER A 37 11.23 -4.03 11.12
C SER A 37 11.04 -2.51 11.07
N VAL A 38 9.80 -2.07 10.94
CA VAL A 38 9.43 -0.64 10.93
C VAL A 38 9.76 0.07 12.26
N SER A 39 9.84 -0.68 13.36
CA SER A 39 10.10 -0.13 14.70
C SER A 39 11.57 0.26 14.93
N ASP A 40 12.50 -0.26 14.14
CA ASP A 40 13.94 -0.17 14.39
C ASP A 40 14.58 1.12 13.87
N GLY A 41 13.81 2.03 13.27
CA GLY A 41 14.28 3.36 12.85
C GLY A 41 15.31 3.37 11.72
N GLU A 42 16.25 2.42 11.70
CA GLU A 42 17.25 2.28 10.64
C GLU A 42 16.68 1.70 9.33
N GLU A 43 15.62 0.94 9.42
CA GLU A 43 15.01 0.25 8.29
C GLU A 43 13.97 1.07 7.54
N LEU A 44 13.64 2.25 8.02
CA LEU A 44 12.79 3.22 7.32
C LEU A 44 13.43 3.78 6.02
N LYS A 45 14.35 3.06 5.43
CA LYS A 45 14.76 3.24 4.02
C LYS A 45 13.67 2.79 3.05
N GLN A 46 12.41 2.91 3.46
CA GLN A 46 11.30 2.76 2.55
C GLN A 46 11.32 3.92 1.56
N THR A 47 11.46 3.59 0.30
CA THR A 47 11.25 4.56 -0.77
C THR A 47 9.78 4.51 -1.13
N MET A 48 9.08 5.61 -0.89
CA MET A 48 7.67 5.77 -1.24
C MET A 48 7.56 6.90 -2.25
N VAL A 49 7.03 6.60 -3.43
CA VAL A 49 6.94 7.57 -4.52
C VAL A 49 5.61 7.45 -5.26
N ASP A 50 5.03 8.57 -5.61
CA ASP A 50 3.96 8.66 -6.61
C ASP A 50 4.60 8.85 -7.98
N VAL A 51 4.23 8.05 -8.96
CA VAL A 51 4.90 8.03 -10.26
C VAL A 51 3.91 8.08 -11.42
N ASP A 52 4.31 8.80 -12.46
CA ASP A 52 3.74 8.71 -13.79
C ASP A 52 4.55 7.69 -14.61
N LEU A 53 3.96 6.53 -14.92
CA LEU A 53 4.63 5.50 -15.69
C LEU A 53 4.80 5.96 -17.14
N VAL A 54 6.01 5.86 -17.66
CA VAL A 54 6.34 6.26 -19.04
C VAL A 54 6.75 5.08 -19.92
N ALA A 55 7.24 3.99 -19.33
CA ALA A 55 7.55 2.78 -20.06
C ALA A 55 7.41 1.52 -19.19
N LEU A 56 6.93 0.47 -19.82
CA LEU A 56 6.81 -0.87 -19.24
C LEU A 56 7.43 -1.88 -20.21
N THR A 57 8.28 -2.79 -19.71
CA THR A 57 8.87 -3.86 -20.50
C THR A 57 8.92 -5.18 -19.72
N GLY A 58 9.07 -6.30 -20.45
CA GLY A 58 9.06 -7.64 -19.87
C GLY A 58 7.68 -8.07 -19.42
N ASP A 59 7.58 -8.89 -18.39
CA ASP A 59 6.33 -9.47 -17.89
C ASP A 59 5.27 -8.41 -17.59
N TYR A 60 5.70 -7.26 -17.15
CA TYR A 60 4.81 -6.11 -16.90
C TYR A 60 4.11 -5.58 -18.16
N ALA A 61 4.81 -5.56 -19.28
CA ALA A 61 4.22 -5.15 -20.57
C ALA A 61 3.25 -6.20 -21.12
N GLN A 62 3.41 -7.44 -20.69
CA GLN A 62 2.56 -8.56 -21.10
C GLN A 62 1.35 -8.76 -20.18
N CYS A 63 1.29 -8.10 -19.03
CA CYS A 63 0.12 -8.08 -18.17
C CYS A 63 -1.05 -7.42 -18.90
N ARG A 64 -1.76 -8.20 -19.68
CA ARG A 64 -2.92 -7.76 -20.44
C ARG A 64 -4.06 -7.46 -19.49
N GLY A 65 -4.28 -6.19 -19.19
CA GLY A 65 -5.50 -5.71 -18.56
C GLY A 65 -5.42 -5.26 -17.12
N ALA A 66 -4.30 -5.42 -16.42
CA ALA A 66 -4.19 -4.89 -15.06
C ALA A 66 -2.77 -4.40 -14.76
N ILE A 67 -2.58 -3.10 -14.82
CA ILE A 67 -1.48 -2.44 -14.11
C ILE A 67 -1.99 -2.20 -12.69
N THR A 68 -1.24 -2.66 -11.68
CA THR A 68 -1.57 -2.43 -10.28
C THR A 68 -1.63 -0.93 -9.96
N THR A 69 -2.55 -0.54 -9.09
CA THR A 69 -2.69 0.85 -8.63
C THR A 69 -1.47 1.28 -7.82
N ALA A 70 -0.90 0.34 -7.04
CA ALA A 70 0.30 0.54 -6.25
C ALA A 70 1.07 -0.76 -6.08
N GLN A 71 2.24 -0.70 -5.47
CA GLN A 71 3.05 -1.87 -5.13
C GLN A 71 3.97 -1.59 -3.96
N ASN A 72 4.07 -2.55 -3.05
CA ASN A 72 5.11 -2.63 -2.03
C ASN A 72 6.03 -3.81 -2.35
N LEU A 73 7.27 -3.56 -2.72
CA LEU A 73 8.25 -4.59 -3.10
C LEU A 73 9.65 -4.26 -2.55
N PRO A 74 10.45 -5.28 -2.19
CA PRO A 74 10.15 -6.71 -2.18
C PRO A 74 9.32 -7.13 -0.96
N ASN A 75 8.44 -8.11 -1.12
CA ASN A 75 7.66 -8.70 -0.02
C ASN A 75 8.51 -9.74 0.75
N ASN A 76 9.75 -9.42 1.01
CA ASN A 76 10.70 -10.27 1.74
C ASN A 76 11.69 -9.40 2.50
N ASP A 77 11.55 -9.32 3.81
CA ASP A 77 12.34 -8.46 4.68
C ASP A 77 13.83 -8.79 4.60
N LYS A 78 14.20 -10.08 4.58
CA LYS A 78 15.60 -10.51 4.47
C LYS A 78 16.24 -10.07 3.16
N LEU A 79 15.47 -10.11 2.07
CA LEU A 79 15.92 -9.63 0.76
C LEU A 79 16.01 -8.10 0.74
N SER A 80 15.03 -7.44 1.32
CA SER A 80 14.96 -5.99 1.45
C SER A 80 16.17 -5.44 2.21
N ILE A 81 16.50 -6.03 3.35
CA ILE A 81 17.67 -5.69 4.16
C ILE A 81 18.95 -5.98 3.39
N LYS A 82 19.08 -7.19 2.83
CA LYS A 82 20.27 -7.64 2.12
C LYS A 82 20.61 -6.77 0.91
N THR A 83 19.62 -6.28 0.21
CA THR A 83 19.81 -5.40 -0.95
C THR A 83 20.06 -3.94 -0.57
N GLY A 84 19.92 -3.61 0.72
CA GLY A 84 20.10 -2.24 1.22
C GLY A 84 19.06 -1.24 0.70
N GLY A 85 18.02 -1.72 0.03
CA GLY A 85 17.03 -0.89 -0.63
C GLY A 85 15.75 -0.66 0.16
N GLY A 86 15.52 -1.44 1.23
CA GLY A 86 14.26 -1.39 1.98
C GLY A 86 13.04 -1.77 1.13
N HIS A 87 11.86 -1.65 1.69
CA HIS A 87 10.61 -1.74 0.95
C HIS A 87 10.45 -0.53 0.04
N ARG A 88 9.91 -0.74 -1.14
CA ARG A 88 9.70 0.31 -2.14
C ARG A 88 8.24 0.34 -2.53
N ASN A 89 7.55 1.37 -2.07
CA ASN A 89 6.17 1.62 -2.44
C ASN A 89 6.16 2.56 -3.66
N ALA A 90 5.56 2.11 -4.73
CA ALA A 90 5.33 2.93 -5.91
C ALA A 90 3.84 2.99 -6.20
N TYR A 91 3.28 4.19 -6.23
CA TYR A 91 1.87 4.45 -6.52
C TYR A 91 1.76 4.94 -7.97
N HIS A 92 0.92 4.29 -8.75
CA HIS A 92 0.81 4.55 -10.18
C HIS A 92 -0.30 5.56 -10.45
N ARG A 93 0.07 6.82 -10.55
CA ARG A 93 -0.86 7.94 -10.67
C ARG A 93 -1.79 7.85 -11.86
N GLN A 94 -1.30 7.38 -13.04
CA GLN A 94 -2.17 7.24 -14.21
C GLN A 94 -3.22 6.17 -14.00
N VAL A 95 -2.87 5.05 -13.35
CA VAL A 95 -3.82 3.97 -13.06
C VAL A 95 -4.92 4.51 -12.16
N ARG A 96 -4.54 5.25 -11.10
CA ARG A 96 -5.49 5.90 -10.20
C ARG A 96 -6.40 6.89 -10.94
N LYS A 97 -5.84 7.71 -11.84
CA LYS A 97 -6.61 8.69 -12.64
C LYS A 97 -7.45 8.03 -13.72
N SER A 98 -6.99 6.91 -14.26
CA SER A 98 -7.70 6.12 -15.29
C SER A 98 -8.64 5.10 -14.67
N VAL A 99 -8.59 4.87 -13.38
CA VAL A 99 -9.66 4.18 -12.67
C VAL A 99 -10.91 4.98 -12.98
N ASP A 100 -11.62 4.41 -13.91
CA ASP A 100 -12.71 5.00 -14.60
C ASP A 100 -13.76 5.42 -13.57
N VAL A 101 -13.77 6.71 -13.24
CA VAL A 101 -14.73 7.30 -12.31
C VAL A 101 -16.14 6.90 -12.72
N GLU A 102 -16.40 6.84 -14.03
CA GLU A 102 -17.68 6.40 -14.58
C GLU A 102 -17.91 4.90 -14.33
N ARG A 103 -16.90 4.06 -14.51
CA ARG A 103 -16.98 2.63 -14.20
C ARG A 103 -17.25 2.38 -12.71
N ASN A 104 -16.49 3.03 -11.85
CA ASN A 104 -16.67 2.89 -10.41
C ASN A 104 -18.02 3.42 -9.95
N ARG A 105 -18.49 4.52 -10.54
CA ARG A 105 -19.83 5.04 -10.29
C ARG A 105 -20.91 4.05 -10.71
N LYS A 106 -20.79 3.43 -11.89
CA LYS A 106 -21.72 2.38 -12.34
C LYS A 106 -21.70 1.14 -11.45
N LEU A 107 -20.53 0.77 -10.92
CA LEU A 107 -20.43 -0.33 -9.95
C LEU A 107 -21.08 0.05 -8.62
N LEU A 108 -20.81 1.26 -8.14
CA LEU A 108 -21.43 1.82 -6.94
C LEU A 108 -22.95 1.79 -7.04
N GLU A 109 -23.52 2.27 -8.15
CA GLU A 109 -24.97 2.28 -8.41
C GLU A 109 -25.60 0.89 -8.41
N LYS A 110 -24.83 -0.15 -8.78
CA LYS A 110 -25.32 -1.53 -8.84
C LYS A 110 -25.14 -2.33 -7.56
N LEU A 111 -24.10 -2.03 -6.79
CA LEU A 111 -23.65 -2.87 -5.69
C LEU A 111 -23.85 -2.24 -4.32
N VAL A 112 -24.02 -0.93 -4.26
CA VAL A 112 -24.11 -0.18 -3.01
C VAL A 112 -25.46 0.48 -2.89
N ALA A 113 -26.04 0.49 -1.69
CA ALA A 113 -27.31 1.16 -1.41
C ALA A 113 -27.24 2.66 -1.71
N PRO A 114 -28.26 3.25 -2.38
CA PRO A 114 -28.21 4.63 -2.87
C PRO A 114 -27.86 5.68 -1.80
N GLU A 115 -28.33 5.49 -0.58
CA GLU A 115 -28.06 6.39 0.54
C GLU A 115 -26.59 6.47 0.94
N LEU A 116 -25.77 5.46 0.54
CA LEU A 116 -24.34 5.41 0.79
C LEU A 116 -23.50 6.04 -0.33
N HIS A 117 -24.08 6.30 -1.51
CA HIS A 117 -23.35 6.86 -2.66
C HIS A 117 -22.69 8.21 -2.35
N ARG A 118 -23.25 8.99 -1.43
CA ARG A 118 -22.72 10.28 -0.97
C ARG A 118 -21.36 10.18 -0.26
N TYR A 119 -20.98 8.98 0.17
CA TYR A 119 -19.70 8.73 0.86
C TYR A 119 -18.59 8.27 -0.09
N PHE A 120 -18.90 8.10 -1.37
CA PHE A 120 -17.89 7.76 -2.36
C PHE A 120 -16.98 8.96 -2.61
N ASP A 121 -15.71 8.80 -2.29
CA ASP A 121 -14.69 9.82 -2.41
C ASP A 121 -13.40 9.20 -2.96
N LEU A 122 -12.83 9.79 -4.03
CA LEU A 122 -11.62 9.30 -4.68
C LEU A 122 -10.36 9.57 -3.87
N GLU A 123 -10.35 10.61 -3.05
CA GLU A 123 -9.22 10.89 -2.16
C GLU A 123 -9.19 9.87 -1.01
N ALA A 124 -10.35 9.50 -0.47
CA ALA A 124 -10.46 8.43 0.51
C ALA A 124 -9.99 7.09 -0.06
N ASP A 125 -10.33 6.77 -1.33
CA ASP A 125 -9.81 5.59 -2.03
C ASP A 125 -8.28 5.63 -2.14
N HIS A 126 -7.72 6.79 -2.47
CA HIS A 126 -6.27 6.96 -2.54
C HIS A 126 -5.59 6.76 -1.18
N LEU A 127 -6.14 7.34 -0.12
CA LEU A 127 -5.65 7.14 1.24
C LEU A 127 -5.72 5.67 1.66
N PHE A 128 -6.80 4.98 1.28
CA PHE A 128 -6.93 3.54 1.50
C PHE A 128 -5.80 2.76 0.84
N VAL A 129 -5.49 3.04 -0.44
CA VAL A 129 -4.40 2.37 -1.17
C VAL A 129 -3.04 2.65 -0.52
N ILE A 130 -2.78 3.90 -0.08
CA ILE A 130 -1.55 4.23 0.64
C ILE A 130 -1.47 3.43 1.94
N GLY A 131 -2.55 3.40 2.70
CA GLY A 131 -2.64 2.63 3.95
C GLY A 131 -2.44 1.13 3.74
N HIS A 132 -3.00 0.56 2.68
CA HIS A 132 -2.85 -0.85 2.29
C HIS A 132 -1.38 -1.20 2.03
N GLU A 133 -0.70 -0.47 1.16
CA GLU A 133 0.71 -0.73 0.84
C GLU A 133 1.63 -0.56 2.09
N ASN A 134 1.30 0.37 2.96
CA ASN A 134 1.98 0.51 4.25
C ASN A 134 1.63 -0.62 5.22
N GLY A 135 0.40 -1.11 5.17
CA GLY A 135 -0.08 -2.24 5.95
C GLY A 135 0.73 -3.51 5.75
N HIS A 136 1.28 -3.72 4.54
CA HIS A 136 2.20 -4.82 4.27
C HIS A 136 3.48 -4.77 5.11
N SER A 137 3.91 -3.59 5.49
CA SER A 137 5.12 -3.38 6.30
C SER A 137 4.85 -3.40 7.81
N LEU A 138 3.60 -3.51 8.23
CA LEU A 138 3.20 -3.57 9.64
C LEU A 138 2.86 -5.01 10.06
N GLY A 139 3.03 -5.28 11.36
CA GLY A 139 2.74 -6.59 11.94
C GLY A 139 3.98 -7.50 11.99
N PRO A 140 3.79 -8.79 12.34
CA PRO A 140 4.88 -9.73 12.55
C PRO A 140 5.74 -9.94 11.31
N ASP A 141 7.05 -10.08 11.51
CA ASP A 141 7.99 -10.43 10.44
C ASP A 141 7.66 -11.75 9.74
N ASN A 142 8.27 -11.97 8.58
CA ASN A 142 8.03 -13.11 7.69
C ASN A 142 8.14 -14.51 8.33
N GLU A 143 8.76 -14.65 9.49
CA GLU A 143 8.88 -15.95 10.15
C GLU A 143 7.52 -16.49 10.63
N TYR A 144 6.66 -15.60 11.12
CA TYR A 144 5.29 -15.96 11.51
C TYR A 144 4.42 -16.27 10.30
N GLN A 145 4.69 -15.63 9.17
CA GLN A 145 3.96 -15.85 7.93
C GLN A 145 4.17 -17.26 7.37
N ARG A 146 5.27 -17.94 7.70
CA ARG A 146 5.50 -19.34 7.30
C ARG A 146 4.47 -20.29 7.89
N ALA A 147 3.95 -20.00 9.07
CA ALA A 147 2.91 -20.80 9.71
C ALA A 147 1.59 -20.81 8.93
N LEU A 148 1.34 -19.79 8.11
CA LEU A 148 0.12 -19.63 7.34
C LEU A 148 0.08 -20.51 6.07
N GLY A 149 1.21 -21.06 5.63
CA GLY A 149 1.30 -21.97 4.49
C GLY A 149 0.70 -21.39 3.21
N LEU A 150 -0.23 -22.12 2.60
CA LEU A 150 -0.90 -21.71 1.35
C LEU A 150 -1.80 -20.47 1.49
N HIS A 151 -2.23 -20.16 2.71
CA HIS A 151 -3.12 -19.02 2.99
C HIS A 151 -2.36 -17.71 3.20
N ARG A 152 -1.04 -17.76 3.19
CA ARG A 152 -0.19 -16.59 3.48
C ARG A 152 -0.56 -15.36 2.66
N SER A 153 -0.63 -15.48 1.33
CA SER A 153 -0.90 -14.33 0.48
C SER A 153 -2.27 -13.72 0.73
N THR A 154 -3.29 -14.57 0.88
CA THR A 154 -4.66 -14.09 1.13
C THR A 154 -4.76 -13.37 2.47
N ILE A 155 -4.16 -13.92 3.52
CA ILE A 155 -4.19 -13.32 4.86
C ILE A 155 -3.35 -12.02 4.90
N GLU A 156 -2.26 -11.97 4.14
CA GLU A 156 -1.42 -10.77 4.04
C GLU A 156 -2.16 -9.60 3.38
N GLU A 157 -2.88 -9.87 2.29
CA GLU A 157 -3.72 -8.87 1.62
C GLU A 157 -4.86 -8.40 2.54
N GLU A 158 -5.54 -9.33 3.20
CA GLU A 158 -6.61 -9.03 4.15
C GLU A 158 -6.09 -8.23 5.37
N LYS A 159 -4.88 -8.54 5.84
CA LYS A 159 -4.20 -7.76 6.87
C LYS A 159 -3.95 -6.32 6.39
N ALA A 160 -3.43 -6.16 5.19
CA ALA A 160 -3.13 -4.83 4.62
C ALA A 160 -4.39 -3.98 4.48
N ASP A 161 -5.48 -4.56 3.97
CA ASP A 161 -6.79 -3.92 3.89
C ASP A 161 -7.33 -3.52 5.28
N THR A 162 -7.29 -4.45 6.23
CA THR A 162 -7.79 -4.23 7.59
C THR A 162 -7.01 -3.15 8.31
N VAL A 163 -5.68 -3.16 8.19
CA VAL A 163 -4.80 -2.15 8.76
C VAL A 163 -5.08 -0.78 8.16
N SER A 164 -5.26 -0.71 6.84
CA SER A 164 -5.60 0.53 6.17
C SER A 164 -6.88 1.15 6.71
N ILE A 165 -7.93 0.35 6.83
CA ILE A 165 -9.23 0.81 7.36
C ILE A 165 -9.12 1.19 8.84
N ALA A 166 -8.47 0.36 9.66
CA ALA A 166 -8.35 0.60 11.09
C ALA A 166 -7.58 1.88 11.43
N PHE A 167 -6.55 2.20 10.64
CA PHE A 167 -5.73 3.39 10.85
C PHE A 167 -6.16 4.63 10.04
N MET A 168 -7.21 4.51 9.21
CA MET A 168 -7.72 5.64 8.44
C MET A 168 -8.00 6.89 9.30
N PRO A 169 -8.61 6.78 10.51
CA PRO A 169 -8.83 7.95 11.36
C PRO A 169 -7.53 8.65 11.80
N GLU A 170 -6.44 7.91 11.95
CA GLU A 170 -5.13 8.49 12.31
C GLU A 170 -4.51 9.19 11.10
N TYR A 171 -4.66 8.63 9.90
CA TYR A 171 -4.20 9.24 8.66
C TYR A 171 -4.89 10.57 8.36
N VAL A 172 -6.19 10.67 8.61
CA VAL A 172 -6.96 11.89 8.35
C VAL A 172 -6.63 13.01 9.33
N LYS A 173 -6.13 12.69 10.53
CA LYS A 173 -5.71 13.67 11.53
C LYS A 173 -4.32 14.26 11.28
N ALA A 174 -3.46 13.53 10.58
CA ALA A 174 -2.07 13.92 10.31
C ALA A 174 -1.96 14.83 9.07
#